data_0a591561b2260090e8389d390457f758
#
_entry.id   0a591561b2260090e8389d390457f758
#
_cell.length_a   1.000
_cell.length_b   1.000
_cell.length_c   1.000
_cell.angle_alpha   90.00
_cell.angle_beta   90.00
_cell.angle_gamma   90.00
#
_symmetry.space_group_name_H-M   'P 1'
#
loop_
_entity.id
_entity.type
_entity.pdbx_description
1 polymer ?
#
loop_
_entity_poly.entity_id
_entity_poly.type
_entity_poly.pdbx_seq_one_letter_code
_entity_poly.pdbx_strand_id
1 'polypeptide(L)'
;MIAVKTCGKLYWAGEYAILEPGQLALIKAIPIYMKAEIAFSDSYRIYSDLFDFAVDLTPNPDYSLIQETIALMGDFLANRGQTLRPFSLEIRGKMEREGKKFGLGSSGSVVVLVIKALLALYDITVDPELLFKLASAGTCALFRYLTGCSIPSVSATSTSVIPAIL
;
A
#
# COMPACT_ATOMS: atom_id res chain seq x y z
N MET A 1 4.28 -7.91 18.80
CA MET A 1 4.56 -6.79 17.89
C MET A 1 5.29 -7.36 16.68
N ILE A 2 4.83 -7.05 15.48
CA ILE A 2 5.35 -7.55 14.22
C ILE A 2 5.90 -6.35 13.44
N ALA A 3 7.11 -6.49 12.87
CA ALA A 3 7.73 -5.45 12.07
C ALA A 3 7.85 -5.88 10.60
N VAL A 4 7.46 -5.00 9.69
CA VAL A 4 7.59 -5.19 8.25
C VAL A 4 8.27 -3.99 7.60
N LYS A 5 8.80 -4.17 6.40
CA LYS A 5 9.43 -3.08 5.64
C LYS A 5 9.11 -3.17 4.16
N THR A 6 9.14 -2.01 3.50
CA THR A 6 9.09 -1.86 2.05
C THR A 6 10.18 -0.90 1.60
N CYS A 7 10.64 -1.03 0.37
CA CYS A 7 11.64 -0.13 -0.21
C CYS A 7 10.97 0.89 -1.15
N GLY A 8 11.69 1.97 -1.42
CA GLY A 8 11.35 2.89 -2.50
C GLY A 8 11.62 2.27 -3.88
N LYS A 9 11.06 2.88 -4.90
CA LYS A 9 11.28 2.50 -6.30
C LYS A 9 11.71 3.72 -7.13
N LEU A 10 12.51 3.47 -8.15
CA LEU A 10 12.90 4.47 -9.14
C LEU A 10 12.72 3.89 -10.55
N TYR A 11 12.05 4.65 -11.42
CA TYR A 11 12.06 4.35 -12.85
C TYR A 11 13.42 4.72 -13.45
N TRP A 12 14.11 3.76 -14.05
CA TRP A 12 15.31 4.02 -14.82
C TRP A 12 15.00 4.40 -16.26
N ALA A 13 13.93 3.81 -16.81
CA ALA A 13 13.44 4.12 -18.14
C ALA A 13 11.94 3.79 -18.26
N GLY A 14 11.27 4.42 -19.18
CA GLY A 14 9.89 4.10 -19.55
C GLY A 14 8.81 4.57 -18.58
N GLU A 15 9.08 5.54 -17.68
CA GLU A 15 8.11 6.02 -16.68
C GLU A 15 6.80 6.49 -17.33
N TYR A 16 6.88 7.22 -18.45
CA TYR A 16 5.70 7.67 -19.19
C TYR A 16 5.29 6.68 -20.28
N ALA A 17 6.25 5.95 -20.87
CA ALA A 17 5.95 4.95 -21.90
C ALA A 17 5.05 3.84 -21.38
N ILE A 18 5.20 3.44 -20.10
CA ILE A 18 4.38 2.39 -19.47
C ILE A 18 2.88 2.75 -19.40
N LEU A 19 2.49 3.99 -19.64
CA LEU A 19 1.09 4.40 -19.72
C LEU A 19 0.43 3.96 -21.02
N GLU A 20 1.21 3.63 -22.05
CA GLU A 20 0.71 3.10 -23.31
C GLU A 20 0.71 1.57 -23.29
N PRO A 21 -0.37 0.92 -23.77
CA PRO A 21 -0.45 -0.53 -23.82
C PRO A 21 0.71 -1.17 -24.59
N GLY A 22 1.32 -2.20 -23.99
CA GLY A 22 2.42 -2.94 -24.62
C GLY A 22 3.81 -2.32 -24.45
N GLN A 23 3.92 -1.15 -23.84
CA GLN A 23 5.20 -0.53 -23.54
C GLN A 23 5.82 -1.08 -22.23
N LEU A 24 7.14 -0.97 -22.14
CA LEU A 24 7.92 -1.50 -21.02
C LEU A 24 8.51 -0.36 -20.18
N ALA A 25 8.68 -0.62 -18.88
CA ALA A 25 9.44 0.24 -17.99
C ALA A 25 10.50 -0.56 -17.24
N LEU A 26 11.65 0.06 -16.99
CA LEU A 26 12.69 -0.48 -16.13
C LEU A 26 12.62 0.20 -14.78
N ILE A 27 12.34 -0.59 -13.74
CA ILE A 27 12.18 -0.10 -12.37
C ILE A 27 13.26 -0.72 -11.50
N LYS A 28 13.89 0.08 -10.65
CA LYS A 28 14.88 -0.35 -9.67
C LYS A 28 14.36 -0.13 -8.25
N ALA A 29 14.47 -1.15 -7.41
CA ALA A 29 14.28 -1.00 -5.97
C ALA A 29 15.43 -0.19 -5.37
N ILE A 30 15.11 0.78 -4.54
CA ILE A 30 16.08 1.66 -3.88
C ILE A 30 16.14 1.30 -2.39
N PRO A 31 17.34 1.16 -1.77
CA PRO A 31 17.48 0.75 -0.38
C PRO A 31 17.16 1.88 0.62
N ILE A 32 16.08 2.61 0.36
CA ILE A 32 15.46 3.54 1.28
C ILE A 32 14.16 2.90 1.72
N TYR A 33 14.06 2.60 3.01
CA TYR A 33 12.97 1.76 3.54
C TYR A 33 12.00 2.56 4.38
N MET A 34 10.72 2.28 4.16
CA MET A 34 9.66 2.51 5.13
C MET A 34 9.46 1.25 5.98
N LYS A 35 9.15 1.45 7.25
CA LYS A 35 8.93 0.38 8.22
C LYS A 35 7.55 0.55 8.84
N ALA A 36 6.92 -0.55 9.18
CA ALA A 36 5.73 -0.53 10.01
C ALA A 36 5.86 -1.55 11.14
N GLU A 37 5.35 -1.16 12.29
CA GLU A 37 5.17 -2.03 13.45
C GLU A 37 3.67 -2.17 13.70
N ILE A 38 3.20 -3.40 13.89
CA ILE A 38 1.79 -3.69 14.09
C ILE A 38 1.60 -4.72 15.21
N ALA A 39 0.56 -4.54 16.00
CA ALA A 39 0.11 -5.49 17.02
C ALA A 39 -1.39 -5.37 17.24
N PHE A 40 -2.05 -6.45 17.67
CA PHE A 40 -3.42 -6.34 18.18
C PHE A 40 -3.45 -5.43 19.41
N SER A 41 -4.54 -4.69 19.58
CA SER A 41 -4.79 -3.77 20.70
C SER A 41 -6.29 -3.69 21.01
N ASP A 42 -6.65 -2.97 22.07
CA ASP A 42 -8.05 -2.81 22.47
C ASP A 42 -8.83 -1.81 21.60
N SER A 43 -8.12 -0.93 20.90
CA SER A 43 -8.70 0.07 19.99
C SER A 43 -7.84 0.25 18.75
N TYR A 44 -8.45 0.76 17.68
CA TYR A 44 -7.70 1.13 16.48
C TYR A 44 -6.84 2.36 16.73
N ARG A 45 -5.56 2.27 16.41
CA ARG A 45 -4.62 3.36 16.45
C ARG A 45 -3.68 3.27 15.26
N ILE A 46 -3.66 4.32 14.45
CA ILE A 46 -2.82 4.44 13.27
C ILE A 46 -1.97 5.68 13.43
N TYR A 47 -0.65 5.51 13.38
CA TYR A 47 0.30 6.60 13.44
C TYR A 47 1.27 6.53 12.27
N SER A 48 1.57 7.66 11.66
CA SER A 48 2.61 7.81 10.65
C SER A 48 3.49 9.01 11.00
N ASP A 49 4.80 8.85 10.86
CA ASP A 49 5.76 9.95 11.06
C ASP A 49 5.69 11.04 9.97
N LEU A 50 4.83 10.88 8.97
CA LEU A 50 4.46 11.95 8.02
C LEU A 50 3.56 13.01 8.67
N PHE A 51 2.85 12.63 9.72
CA PHE A 51 1.88 13.47 10.43
C PHE A 51 2.23 13.48 11.92
N ASP A 52 1.89 14.55 12.61
CA ASP A 52 2.23 14.72 14.04
C ASP A 52 1.15 14.19 15.00
N PHE A 53 0.16 13.44 14.48
CA PHE A 53 -0.95 12.91 15.25
C PHE A 53 -1.31 11.48 14.83
N ALA A 54 -1.98 10.75 15.72
CA ALA A 54 -2.54 9.44 15.43
C ALA A 54 -4.04 9.53 15.17
N VAL A 55 -4.57 8.60 14.37
CA VAL A 55 -6.00 8.48 14.07
C VAL A 55 -6.50 7.06 14.35
N ASP A 56 -7.80 6.88 14.36
CA ASP A 56 -8.47 5.59 14.29
C ASP A 56 -8.96 5.30 12.85
N LEU A 57 -10.06 4.57 12.68
CA LEU A 57 -10.68 4.31 11.38
C LEU A 57 -11.70 5.37 10.97
N THR A 58 -11.94 6.41 11.79
CA THR A 58 -12.77 7.54 11.39
C THR A 58 -12.11 8.26 10.21
N PRO A 59 -12.83 8.50 9.11
CA PRO A 59 -12.25 9.08 7.89
C PRO A 59 -11.46 10.35 8.16
N ASN A 60 -10.21 10.37 7.73
CA ASN A 60 -9.32 11.51 7.86
C ASN A 60 -8.60 11.73 6.51
N PRO A 61 -8.66 12.94 5.92
CA PRO A 61 -8.08 13.22 4.61
C PRO A 61 -6.57 12.91 4.53
N ASP A 62 -5.81 13.21 5.57
CA ASP A 62 -4.37 12.98 5.61
C ASP A 62 -4.02 11.48 5.62
N TYR A 63 -4.86 10.68 6.27
CA TYR A 63 -4.69 9.23 6.40
C TYR A 63 -5.50 8.41 5.39
N SER A 64 -6.17 9.05 4.44
CA SER A 64 -7.08 8.39 3.49
C SER A 64 -6.47 7.18 2.79
N LEU A 65 -5.24 7.29 2.29
CA LEU A 65 -4.53 6.18 1.61
C LEU A 65 -4.35 4.96 2.53
N ILE A 66 -3.99 5.19 3.79
CA ILE A 66 -3.79 4.13 4.78
C ILE A 66 -5.15 3.53 5.16
N GLN A 67 -6.14 4.35 5.44
CA GLN A 67 -7.47 3.91 5.85
C GLN A 67 -8.20 3.13 4.74
N GLU A 68 -8.13 3.59 3.49
CA GLU A 68 -8.66 2.86 2.32
C GLU A 68 -7.96 1.52 2.11
N THR A 69 -6.64 1.46 2.32
CA THR A 69 -5.91 0.20 2.25
C THR A 69 -6.31 -0.75 3.38
N ILE A 70 -6.56 -0.24 4.58
CA ILE A 70 -7.06 -1.04 5.71
C ILE A 70 -8.48 -1.55 5.42
N ALA A 71 -9.36 -0.74 4.85
CA ALA A 71 -10.71 -1.14 4.46
C ALA A 71 -10.67 -2.29 3.43
N LEU A 72 -9.86 -2.14 2.37
CA LEU A 72 -9.62 -3.21 1.38
C LEU A 72 -9.16 -4.52 2.05
N MET A 73 -8.24 -4.43 3.01
CA MET A 73 -7.76 -5.59 3.74
C MET A 73 -8.83 -6.17 4.67
N GLY A 74 -9.72 -5.36 5.21
CA GLY A 74 -10.89 -5.81 5.95
C GLY A 74 -11.81 -6.68 5.09
N ASP A 75 -12.11 -6.24 3.88
CA ASP A 75 -12.89 -7.02 2.90
C ASP A 75 -12.18 -8.32 2.49
N PHE A 76 -10.87 -8.25 2.28
CA PHE A 76 -10.05 -9.43 1.97
C PHE A 76 -10.10 -10.47 3.11
N LEU A 77 -9.99 -10.03 4.36
CA LEU A 77 -10.09 -10.88 5.55
C LEU A 77 -11.49 -11.46 5.70
N ALA A 78 -12.55 -10.65 5.50
CA ALA A 78 -13.94 -11.09 5.57
C ALA A 78 -14.24 -12.21 4.55
N ASN A 79 -13.73 -12.11 3.34
CA ASN A 79 -13.83 -13.15 2.31
C ASN A 79 -13.11 -14.46 2.68
N ARG A 80 -12.25 -14.43 3.69
CA ARG A 80 -11.56 -15.58 4.27
C ARG A 80 -12.19 -16.06 5.61
N GLY A 81 -13.33 -15.51 5.98
CA GLY A 81 -14.01 -15.83 7.24
C GLY A 81 -13.34 -15.24 8.47
N GLN A 82 -12.48 -14.23 8.30
CA GLN A 82 -11.80 -13.52 9.38
C GLN A 82 -12.36 -12.12 9.54
N THR A 83 -12.42 -11.62 10.77
CA THR A 83 -12.88 -10.25 11.04
C THR A 83 -11.70 -9.37 11.39
N LEU A 84 -11.68 -8.15 10.85
CA LEU A 84 -10.69 -7.15 11.19
C LEU A 84 -10.85 -6.78 12.68
N ARG A 85 -9.84 -7.10 13.48
CA ARG A 85 -9.80 -6.82 14.91
C ARG A 85 -9.01 -5.54 15.17
N PRO A 86 -9.29 -4.82 16.29
CA PRO A 86 -8.51 -3.65 16.65
C PRO A 86 -7.01 -3.93 16.74
N PHE A 87 -6.22 -2.97 16.22
CA PHE A 87 -4.76 -3.03 16.18
C PHE A 87 -4.15 -1.63 16.32
N SER A 88 -2.91 -1.59 16.75
CA SER A 88 -2.04 -0.41 16.65
C SER A 88 -1.07 -0.61 15.50
N LEU A 89 -1.05 0.34 14.57
CA LEU A 89 -0.15 0.40 13.42
C LEU A 89 0.68 1.66 13.50
N GLU A 90 1.99 1.51 13.51
CA GLU A 90 2.93 2.63 13.48
C GLU A 90 3.80 2.55 12.23
N ILE A 91 3.77 3.61 11.40
CA ILE A 91 4.51 3.71 10.15
C ILE A 91 5.62 4.76 10.32
N ARG A 92 6.85 4.38 9.96
CA ARG A 92 8.03 5.24 10.00
C ARG A 92 8.86 5.14 8.72
N GLY A 93 9.49 6.23 8.37
CA GLY A 93 10.41 6.27 7.22
C GLY A 93 9.97 7.27 6.18
N LYS A 94 10.12 8.55 6.47
CA LYS A 94 9.90 9.63 5.50
C LYS A 94 10.78 9.45 4.28
N MET A 95 10.17 9.31 3.11
CA MET A 95 10.88 9.34 1.82
C MET A 95 10.98 10.79 1.30
N GLU A 96 11.39 11.68 2.20
CA GLU A 96 11.59 13.09 1.93
C GLU A 96 12.79 13.65 2.71
N ARG A 97 13.37 14.71 2.24
CA ARG A 97 14.41 15.47 2.91
C ARG A 97 14.11 16.95 2.76
N GLU A 98 14.16 17.70 3.86
CA GLU A 98 13.94 19.16 3.88
C GLU A 98 12.59 19.56 3.21
N GLY A 99 11.53 18.76 3.44
CA GLY A 99 10.19 18.98 2.88
C GLY A 99 10.05 18.66 1.39
N LYS A 100 11.09 18.14 0.74
CA LYS A 100 11.05 17.72 -0.66
C LYS A 100 10.93 16.20 -0.76
N LYS A 101 9.86 15.72 -1.41
CA LYS A 101 9.67 14.29 -1.71
C LYS A 101 10.71 13.84 -2.73
N PHE A 102 11.34 12.69 -2.48
CA PHE A 102 12.35 12.11 -3.40
C PHE A 102 11.78 11.54 -4.71
N GLY A 103 10.45 11.50 -4.89
CA GLY A 103 9.85 10.86 -6.06
C GLY A 103 10.01 9.33 -6.10
N LEU A 104 10.30 8.70 -4.98
CA LEU A 104 10.59 7.26 -4.87
C LEU A 104 9.34 6.37 -4.74
N GLY A 105 8.16 6.89 -5.08
CA GLY A 105 6.91 6.12 -5.05
C GLY A 105 6.41 5.83 -3.62
N SER A 106 6.52 6.80 -2.72
CA SER A 106 6.13 6.66 -1.31
C SER A 106 4.70 6.15 -1.12
N SER A 107 3.74 6.64 -1.91
CA SER A 107 2.34 6.19 -1.82
C SER A 107 2.19 4.69 -2.08
N GLY A 108 2.79 4.16 -3.15
CA GLY A 108 2.79 2.72 -3.40
C GLY A 108 3.51 1.92 -2.31
N SER A 109 4.60 2.46 -1.77
CA SER A 109 5.32 1.83 -0.66
C SER A 109 4.48 1.76 0.62
N VAL A 110 3.68 2.80 0.92
CA VAL A 110 2.73 2.81 2.06
C VAL A 110 1.65 1.75 1.87
N VAL A 111 1.03 1.67 0.69
CA VAL A 111 0.00 0.65 0.39
C VAL A 111 0.56 -0.76 0.61
N VAL A 112 1.69 -1.09 0.00
CA VAL A 112 2.32 -2.41 0.17
C VAL A 112 2.71 -2.67 1.62
N LEU A 113 3.17 -1.63 2.34
CA LEU A 113 3.57 -1.73 3.75
C LEU A 113 2.38 -2.09 4.65
N VAL A 114 1.24 -1.41 4.48
CA VAL A 114 0.01 -1.66 5.24
C VAL A 114 -0.53 -3.06 4.95
N ILE A 115 -0.58 -3.47 3.67
CA ILE A 115 -0.99 -4.83 3.28
C ILE A 115 -0.09 -5.88 3.95
N LYS A 116 1.23 -5.73 3.85
CA LYS A 116 2.19 -6.66 4.47
C LYS A 116 2.06 -6.71 5.98
N ALA A 117 1.81 -5.57 6.62
CA ALA A 117 1.63 -5.50 8.06
C ALA A 117 0.38 -6.30 8.50
N LEU A 118 -0.75 -6.09 7.82
CA LEU A 118 -1.98 -6.81 8.13
C LEU A 118 -1.89 -8.30 7.79
N LEU A 119 -1.31 -8.68 6.65
CA LEU A 119 -1.07 -10.08 6.33
C LEU A 119 -0.23 -10.78 7.40
N ALA A 120 0.85 -10.14 7.86
CA ALA A 120 1.69 -10.65 8.91
C ALA A 120 0.96 -10.73 10.27
N LEU A 121 0.12 -9.74 10.60
CA LEU A 121 -0.66 -9.74 11.85
C LEU A 121 -1.64 -10.91 11.93
N TYR A 122 -2.20 -11.32 10.78
CA TYR A 122 -3.14 -12.44 10.68
C TYR A 122 -2.47 -13.77 10.29
N ASP A 123 -1.14 -13.81 10.24
CA ASP A 123 -0.34 -14.98 9.82
C ASP A 123 -0.78 -15.54 8.45
N ILE A 124 -1.05 -14.64 7.50
CA ILE A 124 -1.47 -14.99 6.15
C ILE A 124 -0.30 -14.81 5.19
N THR A 125 0.06 -15.90 4.51
CA THR A 125 1.02 -15.87 3.42
C THR A 125 0.28 -15.78 2.08
N VAL A 126 0.74 -14.89 1.22
CA VAL A 126 0.24 -14.72 -0.13
C VAL A 126 1.40 -14.78 -1.13
N ASP A 127 1.13 -15.25 -2.34
CA ASP A 127 2.10 -15.20 -3.41
C ASP A 127 2.33 -13.75 -3.93
N PRO A 128 3.42 -13.50 -4.65
CA PRO A 128 3.72 -12.17 -5.18
C PRO A 128 2.64 -11.60 -6.11
N GLU A 129 1.95 -12.45 -6.87
CA GLU A 129 0.89 -12.03 -7.78
C GLU A 129 -0.33 -11.49 -7.02
N LEU A 130 -0.76 -12.20 -5.98
CA LEU A 130 -1.86 -11.75 -5.13
C LEU A 130 -1.50 -10.48 -4.36
N LEU A 131 -0.27 -10.39 -3.85
CA LEU A 131 0.22 -9.17 -3.19
C LEU A 131 0.17 -7.98 -4.15
N PHE A 132 0.58 -8.18 -5.40
CA PHE A 132 0.50 -7.13 -6.42
C PHE A 132 -0.94 -6.72 -6.74
N LYS A 133 -1.86 -7.68 -6.88
CA LYS A 133 -3.30 -7.41 -7.12
C LYS A 133 -3.90 -6.60 -5.97
N LEU A 134 -3.62 -6.97 -4.74
CA LEU A 134 -4.06 -6.22 -3.55
C LEU A 134 -3.49 -4.80 -3.53
N ALA A 135 -2.20 -4.62 -3.81
CA ALA A 135 -1.56 -3.31 -3.85
C ALA A 135 -2.12 -2.42 -4.97
N SER A 136 -2.40 -3.00 -6.14
CA SER A 136 -3.02 -2.29 -7.26
C SER A 136 -4.44 -1.86 -6.91
N ALA A 137 -5.23 -2.73 -6.30
CA ALA A 137 -6.59 -2.41 -5.84
C ALA A 137 -6.59 -1.29 -4.79
N GLY A 138 -5.68 -1.32 -3.80
CA GLY A 138 -5.54 -0.27 -2.79
C GLY A 138 -5.18 1.08 -3.41
N THR A 139 -4.30 1.10 -4.41
CA THR A 139 -3.95 2.33 -5.13
C THR A 139 -5.13 2.86 -5.96
N CYS A 140 -5.88 1.99 -6.62
CA CYS A 140 -7.07 2.36 -7.39
C CYS A 140 -8.22 2.88 -6.50
N ALA A 141 -8.41 2.32 -5.32
CA ALA A 141 -9.41 2.78 -4.36
C ALA A 141 -9.17 4.24 -3.97
N LEU A 142 -7.92 4.61 -3.68
CA LEU A 142 -7.55 6.00 -3.43
C LEU A 142 -7.86 6.91 -4.62
N PHE A 143 -7.55 6.48 -5.84
CA PHE A 143 -7.81 7.29 -7.04
C PHE A 143 -9.31 7.56 -7.22
N ARG A 144 -10.16 6.58 -6.95
CA ARG A 144 -11.63 6.72 -6.94
C ARG A 144 -12.08 7.73 -5.90
N TYR A 145 -11.53 7.67 -4.70
CA TYR A 145 -11.85 8.61 -3.62
C TYR A 145 -11.49 10.06 -4.00
N LEU A 146 -10.30 10.27 -4.59
CA LEU A 146 -9.82 11.60 -4.94
C LEU A 146 -10.50 12.20 -6.18
N THR A 147 -10.92 11.38 -7.15
CA THR A 147 -11.44 11.86 -8.43
C THR A 147 -12.95 11.74 -8.58
N GLY A 148 -13.62 11.03 -7.67
CA GLY A 148 -15.06 10.69 -7.82
C GLY A 148 -15.36 9.84 -9.05
N CYS A 149 -14.34 9.34 -9.75
CA CYS A 149 -14.49 8.60 -11.00
C CYS A 149 -14.80 7.12 -10.72
N SER A 150 -15.92 6.64 -11.21
CA SER A 150 -16.21 5.21 -11.25
C SER A 150 -15.36 4.57 -12.35
N ILE A 151 -14.27 3.91 -11.98
CA ILE A 151 -13.53 3.06 -12.91
C ILE A 151 -14.44 1.89 -13.28
N PRO A 152 -14.71 1.62 -14.57
CA PRO A 152 -15.44 0.43 -14.96
C PRO A 152 -14.72 -0.79 -14.41
N SER A 153 -15.50 -1.78 -13.94
CA SER A 153 -14.96 -3.04 -13.42
C SER A 153 -13.90 -3.57 -14.38
N VAL A 154 -12.65 -3.63 -13.94
CA VAL A 154 -11.58 -4.28 -14.69
C VAL A 154 -11.96 -5.76 -14.72
N SER A 155 -12.56 -6.19 -15.83
CA SER A 155 -12.71 -7.60 -16.11
C SER A 155 -11.31 -8.23 -16.13
N ALA A 156 -11.15 -9.33 -15.42
CA ALA A 156 -9.90 -10.06 -15.25
C ALA A 156 -9.45 -10.76 -16.55
N THR A 157 -9.23 -9.99 -17.61
CA THR A 157 -8.74 -10.49 -18.91
C THR A 157 -7.75 -9.50 -19.51
N SER A 158 -6.60 -9.40 -18.88
CA SER A 158 -5.35 -9.12 -19.58
C SER A 158 -4.20 -9.57 -18.69
N THR A 159 -3.97 -10.87 -18.75
CA THR A 159 -2.72 -11.48 -18.34
C THR A 159 -1.67 -11.05 -19.36
N SER A 160 -0.86 -10.06 -19.04
CA SER A 160 0.46 -9.98 -19.65
C SER A 160 1.32 -8.98 -18.87
N VAL A 161 2.41 -9.53 -18.36
CA VAL A 161 3.67 -8.89 -18.04
C VAL A 161 3.80 -8.31 -16.65
N ILE A 162 4.23 -9.16 -15.73
CA ILE A 162 5.21 -8.76 -14.73
C ILE A 162 6.35 -9.77 -14.79
N PRO A 163 7.47 -9.43 -15.41
CA PRO A 163 8.72 -10.09 -15.09
C PRO A 163 9.43 -9.27 -14.00
N ALA A 164 9.80 -9.98 -12.95
CA ALA A 164 10.90 -9.72 -12.05
C ALA A 164 10.90 -8.42 -11.24
N ILE A 165 10.37 -8.51 -10.04
CA ILE A 165 10.98 -7.82 -8.90
C ILE A 165 11.87 -8.87 -8.22
N LEU A 166 13.13 -8.87 -8.54
CA LEU A 166 14.22 -9.45 -7.75
C LEU A 166 14.74 -8.39 -6.81
#